data_ed1f2be26c915091215ea9809c89c7f0
#
_entry.id   ed1f2be26c915091215ea9809c89c7f0
#
_cell.length_a   1.000
_cell.length_b   1.000
_cell.length_c   1.000
_cell.angle_alpha   90.00
_cell.angle_beta   90.00
_cell.angle_gamma   90.00
#
_symmetry.space_group_name_H-M   'P 1'
#
loop_
_entity.id
_entity.type
_entity.pdbx_description
1 polymer ?
#
loop_
_entity_poly.entity_id
_entity_poly.type
_entity_poly.pdbx_seq_one_letter_code
_entity_poly.pdbx_strand_id
1 'polypeptide(L)'
;GKVKKLEADYAKMPEGTEEEKIAKKVAGQHLAEMESEADNDLLDITALIGGLYTLDETALAEAGRHYLAEYLAMKEIRKINAQADEFEKNGKSAKAGEVKKKIPELQKKVQAELAEIDKIRDNCKKDEDFEKYEVQKDDGINLANLTDAEMRYLRRDLQLIFQDPYSSLNPRMTVGQIIGEGLMAHNIFKKGDPKMQDYIMEIMEKCGLASYFIHRYPHQFSGGQRQRIGIARSLAVHPKFVVCDEAVSALDVSIQSQIINLLLDLKEQNNLTYLFISHDLSVIKYISDRIGVMYLGNMMELSDTEHLFAHPYHPYTEALLSAIPTTDVDGRKETIILEGDIPSPINPPKGCKFHTRCRY
;
A
#
# COMPACT_ATOMS: atom_id res chain seq x y z
N GLY A 1 5.88 -27.80 -17.28
CA GLY A 1 6.14 -29.25 -17.50
C GLY A 1 5.00 -30.11 -16.98
N LYS A 2 4.56 -29.95 -15.72
CA LYS A 2 3.45 -30.77 -15.12
C LYS A 2 2.11 -30.43 -15.74
N VAL A 3 1.79 -29.16 -15.94
CA VAL A 3 0.53 -28.70 -16.57
C VAL A 3 0.38 -29.30 -17.97
N LYS A 4 1.39 -29.12 -18.84
CA LYS A 4 1.36 -29.68 -20.20
C LYS A 4 1.16 -31.24 -20.26
N LYS A 5 1.64 -31.94 -19.23
CA LYS A 5 1.41 -33.36 -19.10
C LYS A 5 -0.04 -33.68 -18.73
N LEU A 6 -0.60 -32.93 -17.78
CA LEU A 6 -2.00 -33.06 -17.36
C LEU A 6 -2.97 -32.70 -18.48
N GLU A 7 -2.69 -31.67 -19.27
CA GLU A 7 -3.44 -31.27 -20.48
C GLU A 7 -3.49 -32.43 -21.48
N ALA A 8 -2.32 -33.07 -21.75
CA ALA A 8 -2.22 -34.20 -22.67
C ALA A 8 -2.95 -35.45 -22.15
N ASP A 9 -2.94 -35.72 -20.86
CA ASP A 9 -3.64 -36.80 -20.21
C ASP A 9 -5.16 -36.54 -20.20
N TYR A 10 -5.59 -35.34 -19.89
CA TYR A 10 -6.99 -34.90 -19.94
C TYR A 10 -7.60 -35.01 -21.35
N ALA A 11 -6.86 -34.58 -22.37
CA ALA A 11 -7.31 -34.67 -23.76
C ALA A 11 -7.53 -36.12 -24.26
N LYS A 12 -6.91 -37.12 -23.62
CA LYS A 12 -7.02 -38.54 -23.97
C LYS A 12 -8.09 -39.29 -23.17
N MET A 13 -8.75 -38.63 -22.19
CA MET A 13 -9.74 -39.28 -21.35
C MET A 13 -11.03 -39.63 -22.14
N PRO A 14 -11.56 -40.84 -22.00
CA PRO A 14 -12.80 -41.24 -22.66
C PRO A 14 -14.04 -40.57 -22.06
N GLU A 15 -15.12 -40.46 -22.86
CA GLU A 15 -16.40 -39.83 -22.44
C GLU A 15 -17.61 -40.78 -22.70
N GLY A 16 -17.42 -42.08 -22.65
CA GLY A 16 -18.47 -43.04 -23.02
C GLY A 16 -19.49 -43.31 -21.92
N THR A 17 -19.04 -43.59 -20.71
CA THR A 17 -19.89 -43.93 -19.55
C THR A 17 -20.08 -42.76 -18.59
N GLU A 18 -21.11 -42.83 -17.73
CA GLU A 18 -21.31 -41.78 -16.69
C GLU A 18 -20.13 -41.68 -15.70
N GLU A 19 -19.49 -42.81 -15.38
CA GLU A 19 -18.28 -42.83 -14.54
C GLU A 19 -17.09 -42.13 -15.22
N GLU A 20 -16.91 -42.35 -16.53
CA GLU A 20 -15.88 -41.70 -17.34
C GLU A 20 -16.11 -40.18 -17.44
N LYS A 21 -17.35 -39.72 -17.59
CA LYS A 21 -17.70 -38.29 -17.60
C LYS A 21 -17.40 -37.63 -16.26
N ILE A 22 -17.70 -38.30 -15.14
CA ILE A 22 -17.38 -37.79 -13.78
C ILE A 22 -15.87 -37.71 -13.60
N ALA A 23 -15.13 -38.77 -14.00
CA ALA A 23 -13.67 -38.78 -13.90
C ALA A 23 -13.04 -37.66 -14.73
N LYS A 24 -13.53 -37.40 -15.94
CA LYS A 24 -13.07 -36.32 -16.81
C LYS A 24 -13.37 -34.94 -16.21
N LYS A 25 -14.56 -34.76 -15.61
CA LYS A 25 -14.92 -33.51 -14.92
C LYS A 25 -13.99 -33.20 -13.75
N VAL A 26 -13.67 -34.22 -12.94
CA VAL A 26 -12.72 -34.08 -11.81
C VAL A 26 -11.31 -33.76 -12.29
N ALA A 27 -10.86 -34.45 -13.37
CA ALA A 27 -9.55 -34.16 -13.97
C ALA A 27 -9.49 -32.77 -14.57
N GLY A 28 -10.58 -32.26 -15.17
CA GLY A 28 -10.68 -30.88 -15.67
C GLY A 28 -10.61 -29.82 -14.56
N GLN A 29 -11.23 -30.08 -13.41
CA GLN A 29 -11.11 -29.19 -12.25
C GLN A 29 -9.67 -29.17 -11.72
N HIS A 30 -9.04 -30.33 -11.60
CA HIS A 30 -7.64 -30.41 -11.16
C HIS A 30 -6.67 -29.74 -12.15
N LEU A 31 -6.91 -29.86 -13.45
CA LEU A 31 -6.14 -29.14 -14.47
C LEU A 31 -6.27 -27.64 -14.32
N ALA A 32 -7.49 -27.13 -14.18
CA ALA A 32 -7.75 -25.70 -13.98
C ALA A 32 -7.11 -25.15 -12.70
N GLU A 33 -7.11 -25.93 -11.60
CA GLU A 33 -6.40 -25.57 -10.37
C GLU A 33 -4.89 -25.47 -10.60
N MET A 34 -4.29 -26.43 -11.28
CA MET A 34 -2.86 -26.45 -11.58
C MET A 34 -2.43 -25.37 -12.58
N GLU A 35 -3.30 -25.00 -13.52
CA GLU A 35 -3.09 -23.86 -14.43
C GLU A 35 -3.10 -22.56 -13.64
N SER A 36 -4.07 -22.36 -12.76
CA SER A 36 -4.16 -21.18 -11.90
C SER A 36 -2.97 -21.05 -10.93
N GLU A 37 -2.50 -22.15 -10.35
CA GLU A 37 -1.28 -22.17 -9.53
C GLU A 37 -0.05 -21.79 -10.37
N ALA A 38 0.09 -22.33 -11.59
CA ALA A 38 1.22 -22.02 -12.46
C ALA A 38 1.22 -20.57 -12.94
N ASP A 39 0.05 -19.97 -13.18
CA ASP A 39 -0.09 -18.55 -13.53
C ASP A 39 0.27 -17.64 -12.35
N ASN A 40 -0.13 -18.01 -11.14
CA ASN A 40 0.26 -17.28 -9.93
C ASN A 40 1.76 -17.36 -9.67
N ASP A 41 2.36 -18.55 -9.78
CA ASP A 41 3.82 -18.73 -9.66
C ASP A 41 4.57 -17.90 -10.72
N LEU A 42 4.04 -17.81 -11.94
CA LEU A 42 4.61 -16.98 -13.01
C LEU A 42 4.56 -15.49 -12.65
N LEU A 43 3.42 -15.02 -12.15
CA LEU A 43 3.26 -13.62 -11.69
C LEU A 43 4.22 -13.29 -10.56
N ASP A 44 4.36 -14.17 -9.58
CA ASP A 44 5.28 -14.00 -8.45
C ASP A 44 6.74 -13.94 -8.92
N ILE A 45 7.15 -14.80 -9.85
CA ILE A 45 8.50 -14.81 -10.42
C ILE A 45 8.75 -13.56 -11.25
N THR A 46 7.81 -13.17 -12.12
CA THR A 46 7.95 -11.97 -12.96
C THR A 46 7.92 -10.69 -12.15
N ALA A 47 7.18 -10.65 -11.03
CA ALA A 47 7.22 -9.55 -10.08
C ALA A 47 8.60 -9.37 -9.43
N LEU A 48 9.34 -10.47 -9.21
CA LEU A 48 10.68 -10.42 -8.63
C LEU A 48 11.77 -10.03 -9.63
N ILE A 49 11.73 -10.62 -10.83
CA ILE A 49 12.85 -10.55 -11.79
C ILE A 49 12.53 -9.75 -13.07
N GLY A 50 11.26 -9.47 -13.34
CA GLY A 50 10.81 -8.73 -14.52
C GLY A 50 11.30 -9.35 -15.82
N GLY A 51 11.80 -8.53 -16.72
CA GLY A 51 12.32 -8.95 -18.03
C GLY A 51 13.45 -9.99 -18.01
N LEU A 52 14.10 -10.23 -16.88
CA LEU A 52 15.08 -11.32 -16.75
C LEU A 52 14.45 -12.72 -16.88
N TYR A 53 13.13 -12.82 -16.84
CA TYR A 53 12.42 -14.07 -17.09
C TYR A 53 12.65 -14.61 -18.53
N THR A 54 13.08 -13.76 -19.47
CA THR A 54 13.42 -14.18 -20.84
C THR A 54 14.76 -14.95 -20.96
N LEU A 55 15.57 -14.92 -19.88
CA LEU A 55 16.85 -15.65 -19.86
C LEU A 55 16.67 -17.17 -19.78
N ASP A 56 17.64 -17.88 -20.33
CA ASP A 56 17.76 -19.33 -20.09
C ASP A 56 18.14 -19.62 -18.62
N GLU A 57 17.97 -20.90 -18.20
CA GLU A 57 18.23 -21.30 -16.80
C GLU A 57 19.66 -20.99 -16.34
N THR A 58 20.65 -21.04 -17.23
CA THR A 58 22.06 -20.82 -16.89
C THR A 58 22.32 -19.32 -16.64
N ALA A 59 21.86 -18.47 -17.54
CA ALA A 59 21.99 -17.02 -17.42
C ALA A 59 21.14 -16.46 -16.26
N LEU A 60 19.95 -17.06 -16.04
CA LEU A 60 19.11 -16.69 -14.90
C LEU A 60 19.77 -17.07 -13.56
N ALA A 61 20.42 -18.23 -13.47
CA ALA A 61 21.18 -18.63 -12.28
C ALA A 61 22.40 -17.75 -12.05
N GLU A 62 23.03 -17.19 -13.08
CA GLU A 62 24.10 -16.21 -12.97
C GLU A 62 23.57 -14.88 -12.44
N ALA A 63 22.50 -14.34 -13.01
CA ALA A 63 21.83 -13.16 -12.51
C ALA A 63 21.40 -13.34 -11.04
N GLY A 64 20.84 -14.50 -10.68
CA GLY A 64 20.44 -14.84 -9.31
C GLY A 64 21.61 -14.81 -8.32
N ARG A 65 22.83 -15.17 -8.73
CA ARG A 65 24.03 -15.05 -7.87
C ARG A 65 24.36 -13.60 -7.55
N HIS A 66 24.27 -12.70 -8.52
CA HIS A 66 24.49 -11.28 -8.31
C HIS A 66 23.44 -10.66 -7.39
N TYR A 67 22.15 -10.98 -7.59
CA TYR A 67 21.07 -10.54 -6.68
C TYR A 67 21.26 -11.06 -5.25
N LEU A 68 21.67 -12.32 -5.09
CA LEU A 68 21.95 -12.88 -3.78
C LEU A 68 23.14 -12.20 -3.10
N ALA A 69 24.21 -11.91 -3.85
CA ALA A 69 25.40 -11.23 -3.33
C ALA A 69 25.09 -9.78 -2.92
N GLU A 70 24.29 -9.06 -3.71
CA GLU A 70 23.75 -7.73 -3.39
C GLU A 70 22.92 -7.78 -2.11
N TYR A 71 21.89 -8.68 -2.06
CA TYR A 71 21.03 -8.85 -0.90
C TYR A 71 21.81 -9.15 0.39
N LEU A 72 22.80 -10.05 0.36
CA LEU A 72 23.61 -10.39 1.52
C LEU A 72 24.46 -9.21 1.99
N ALA A 73 25.01 -8.42 1.08
CA ALA A 73 25.75 -7.22 1.41
C ALA A 73 24.85 -6.15 2.03
N MET A 74 23.66 -5.92 1.47
CA MET A 74 22.64 -5.01 2.04
C MET A 74 22.16 -5.47 3.42
N LYS A 75 21.94 -6.77 3.61
CA LYS A 75 21.59 -7.35 4.92
C LYS A 75 22.66 -7.10 5.97
N GLU A 76 23.93 -7.18 5.59
CA GLU A 76 25.06 -6.90 6.49
C GLU A 76 25.14 -5.41 6.83
N ILE A 77 24.94 -4.51 5.87
CA ILE A 77 24.85 -3.06 6.10
C ILE A 77 23.74 -2.74 7.10
N ARG A 78 22.54 -3.33 6.93
CA ARG A 78 21.41 -3.14 7.87
C ARG A 78 21.76 -3.60 9.28
N LYS A 79 22.41 -4.77 9.41
CA LYS A 79 22.86 -5.29 10.71
C LYS A 79 23.88 -4.37 11.39
N ILE A 80 24.82 -3.82 10.60
CA ILE A 80 25.82 -2.86 11.09
C ILE A 80 25.14 -1.58 11.56
N ASN A 81 24.20 -1.04 10.80
CA ASN A 81 23.46 0.15 11.18
C ASN A 81 22.66 -0.06 12.47
N ALA A 82 21.94 -1.19 12.60
CA ALA A 82 21.19 -1.51 13.82
C ALA A 82 22.09 -1.60 15.05
N GLN A 83 23.27 -2.22 14.92
CA GLN A 83 24.28 -2.28 16.00
C GLN A 83 24.83 -0.87 16.35
N ALA A 84 25.08 -0.05 15.34
CA ALA A 84 25.58 1.30 15.56
C ALA A 84 24.54 2.17 16.27
N ASP A 85 23.26 2.07 15.89
CA ASP A 85 22.16 2.77 16.56
C ASP A 85 21.98 2.34 18.01
N GLU A 86 22.17 1.05 18.30
CA GLU A 86 22.18 0.54 19.69
C GLU A 86 23.34 1.12 20.50
N PHE A 87 24.55 1.20 19.93
CA PHE A 87 25.68 1.83 20.59
C PHE A 87 25.48 3.33 20.82
N GLU A 88 24.86 4.04 19.88
CA GLU A 88 24.52 5.46 20.02
C GLU A 88 23.48 5.68 21.13
N LYS A 89 22.43 4.87 21.19
CA LYS A 89 21.43 4.91 22.26
C LYS A 89 22.04 4.67 23.65
N ASN A 90 23.12 3.85 23.72
CA ASN A 90 23.85 3.55 24.94
C ASN A 90 25.02 4.53 25.24
N GLY A 91 25.13 5.65 24.53
CA GLY A 91 26.17 6.67 24.73
C GLY A 91 27.57 6.25 24.28
N LYS A 92 27.70 5.17 23.48
CA LYS A 92 28.98 4.62 23.01
C LYS A 92 29.31 5.03 21.55
N SER A 93 29.24 6.31 21.23
CA SER A 93 29.39 6.83 19.85
C SER A 93 30.72 6.44 19.17
N ALA A 94 31.81 6.30 19.92
CA ALA A 94 33.09 5.83 19.36
C ALA A 94 32.99 4.42 18.78
N LYS A 95 32.27 3.50 19.46
CA LYS A 95 32.07 2.13 18.98
C LYS A 95 31.12 2.08 17.79
N ALA A 96 30.12 2.94 17.75
CA ALA A 96 29.22 3.10 16.60
C ALA A 96 30.04 3.51 15.36
N GLY A 97 30.94 4.46 15.48
CA GLY A 97 31.85 4.88 14.38
C GLY A 97 32.78 3.77 13.89
N GLU A 98 33.28 2.91 14.80
CA GLU A 98 34.12 1.78 14.42
C GLU A 98 33.37 0.74 13.59
N VAL A 99 32.16 0.40 14.00
CA VAL A 99 31.32 -0.59 13.28
C VAL A 99 30.91 -0.05 11.91
N LYS A 100 30.58 1.23 11.80
CA LYS A 100 30.21 1.89 10.53
C LYS A 100 31.36 1.94 9.50
N LYS A 101 32.62 1.78 9.89
CA LYS A 101 33.78 1.78 8.94
C LYS A 101 33.71 0.71 7.86
N LYS A 102 32.97 -0.38 8.08
CA LYS A 102 32.78 -1.45 7.10
C LYS A 102 31.73 -1.12 6.02
N ILE A 103 30.87 -0.15 6.27
CA ILE A 103 29.75 0.18 5.37
C ILE A 103 30.25 0.61 3.97
N PRO A 104 31.27 1.51 3.82
CA PRO A 104 31.71 1.94 2.49
C PRO A 104 32.23 0.81 1.58
N GLU A 105 32.83 -0.22 2.15
CA GLU A 105 33.32 -1.40 1.40
C GLU A 105 32.12 -2.25 0.93
N LEU A 106 31.16 -2.48 1.82
CA LEU A 106 29.93 -3.20 1.47
C LEU A 106 29.10 -2.43 0.43
N GLN A 107 29.02 -1.11 0.53
CA GLN A 107 28.35 -0.28 -0.47
C GLN A 107 29.01 -0.36 -1.85
N LYS A 108 30.35 -0.40 -1.91
CA LYS A 108 31.07 -0.64 -3.17
C LYS A 108 30.72 -2.00 -3.76
N LYS A 109 30.64 -3.04 -2.91
CA LYS A 109 30.23 -4.38 -3.34
C LYS A 109 28.81 -4.37 -3.91
N VAL A 110 27.85 -3.74 -3.22
CA VAL A 110 26.48 -3.59 -3.71
C VAL A 110 26.46 -2.91 -5.08
N GLN A 111 27.17 -1.80 -5.25
CA GLN A 111 27.25 -1.09 -6.53
C GLN A 111 27.87 -1.94 -7.66
N ALA A 112 28.87 -2.75 -7.35
CA ALA A 112 29.49 -3.64 -8.33
C ALA A 112 28.52 -4.74 -8.78
N GLU A 113 27.78 -5.36 -7.85
CA GLU A 113 26.78 -6.39 -8.17
C GLU A 113 25.61 -5.81 -8.96
N LEU A 114 25.11 -4.63 -8.60
CA LEU A 114 24.08 -3.93 -9.35
C LEU A 114 24.52 -3.60 -10.78
N ALA A 115 25.77 -3.17 -10.98
CA ALA A 115 26.32 -2.90 -12.30
C ALA A 115 26.38 -4.16 -13.19
N GLU A 116 26.64 -5.34 -12.61
CA GLU A 116 26.60 -6.60 -13.37
C GLU A 116 25.14 -7.00 -13.70
N ILE A 117 24.20 -6.82 -12.77
CA ILE A 117 22.77 -7.02 -13.00
C ILE A 117 22.29 -6.12 -14.13
N ASP A 118 22.66 -4.83 -14.11
CA ASP A 118 22.26 -3.87 -15.15
C ASP A 118 22.80 -4.28 -16.54
N LYS A 119 24.02 -4.78 -16.64
CA LYS A 119 24.58 -5.31 -17.90
C LYS A 119 23.78 -6.51 -18.42
N ILE A 120 23.41 -7.44 -17.54
CA ILE A 120 22.61 -8.60 -17.89
C ILE A 120 21.24 -8.12 -18.38
N ARG A 121 20.60 -7.18 -17.68
CA ARG A 121 19.31 -6.59 -18.09
C ARG A 121 19.37 -5.86 -19.41
N ASP A 122 20.43 -5.08 -19.67
CA ASP A 122 20.61 -4.39 -20.95
C ASP A 122 20.76 -5.36 -22.13
N ASN A 123 21.33 -6.52 -21.90
CA ASN A 123 21.38 -7.57 -22.93
C ASN A 123 20.02 -8.20 -23.16
N CYS A 124 19.17 -8.35 -22.13
CA CYS A 124 17.81 -8.90 -22.24
C CYS A 124 16.84 -7.96 -22.96
N LYS A 125 17.06 -6.64 -22.95
CA LYS A 125 16.19 -5.66 -23.63
C LYS A 125 16.04 -5.89 -25.15
N LYS A 126 16.85 -6.78 -25.73
CA LYS A 126 16.76 -7.16 -27.14
C LYS A 126 15.70 -8.23 -27.41
N ASP A 127 15.21 -8.87 -26.36
CA ASP A 127 14.18 -9.91 -26.46
C ASP A 127 12.80 -9.26 -26.60
N GLU A 128 11.96 -9.79 -27.50
CA GLU A 128 10.63 -9.25 -27.80
C GLU A 128 9.68 -9.33 -26.59
N ASP A 129 9.86 -10.32 -25.72
CA ASP A 129 9.02 -10.53 -24.52
C ASP A 129 9.56 -9.77 -23.29
N PHE A 130 10.73 -9.11 -23.37
CA PHE A 130 11.34 -8.41 -22.24
C PHE A 130 10.38 -7.40 -21.59
N GLU A 131 9.81 -6.49 -22.39
CA GLU A 131 8.92 -5.43 -21.91
C GLU A 131 7.65 -6.01 -21.25
N LYS A 132 7.11 -7.09 -21.78
CA LYS A 132 5.93 -7.77 -21.23
C LYS A 132 6.12 -8.22 -19.78
N TYR A 133 7.29 -8.73 -19.45
CA TYR A 133 7.63 -9.18 -18.09
C TYR A 133 8.20 -8.04 -17.25
N GLU A 134 8.89 -7.07 -17.85
CA GLU A 134 9.48 -5.93 -17.13
C GLU A 134 8.41 -5.04 -16.49
N VAL A 135 7.28 -4.84 -17.16
CA VAL A 135 6.14 -4.07 -16.62
C VAL A 135 5.54 -4.72 -15.37
N GLN A 136 5.74 -6.03 -15.19
CA GLN A 136 5.22 -6.78 -14.02
C GLN A 136 6.19 -6.72 -12.83
N LYS A 137 7.41 -6.21 -13.01
CA LYS A 137 8.42 -6.14 -11.94
C LYS A 137 7.98 -5.21 -10.83
N ASP A 138 8.04 -5.69 -9.60
CA ASP A 138 7.80 -4.90 -8.38
C ASP A 138 9.10 -4.19 -7.96
N ASP A 139 9.23 -2.93 -8.36
CA ASP A 139 10.33 -2.05 -7.94
C ASP A 139 10.00 -1.29 -6.63
N GLY A 140 8.96 -1.70 -5.93
CA GLY A 140 8.52 -1.08 -4.69
C GLY A 140 9.50 -1.24 -3.54
N ILE A 141 9.46 -0.28 -2.61
CA ILE A 141 10.23 -0.34 -1.37
C ILE A 141 9.45 -1.16 -0.34
N ASN A 142 10.00 -2.29 0.11
CA ASN A 142 9.38 -3.06 1.20
C ASN A 142 9.54 -2.32 2.54
N LEU A 143 8.47 -1.67 2.98
CA LEU A 143 8.45 -0.86 4.20
C LEU A 143 8.77 -1.67 5.47
N ALA A 144 8.45 -2.97 5.49
CA ALA A 144 8.71 -3.83 6.64
C ALA A 144 10.22 -4.15 6.83
N ASN A 145 11.01 -3.99 5.78
CA ASN A 145 12.44 -4.25 5.80
C ASN A 145 13.31 -3.01 6.03
N LEU A 146 12.69 -1.84 6.17
CA LEU A 146 13.43 -0.58 6.39
C LEU A 146 13.99 -0.49 7.80
N THR A 147 15.20 0.05 7.92
CA THR A 147 15.78 0.45 9.21
C THR A 147 15.07 1.68 9.78
N ASP A 148 15.23 1.92 11.09
CA ASP A 148 14.67 3.13 11.74
C ASP A 148 15.14 4.43 11.09
N ALA A 149 16.38 4.46 10.57
CA ALA A 149 16.94 5.64 9.90
C ALA A 149 16.30 5.88 8.53
N GLU A 150 16.17 4.83 7.71
CA GLU A 150 15.49 4.87 6.42
C GLU A 150 14.01 5.22 6.58
N MET A 151 13.33 4.58 7.54
CA MET A 151 11.94 4.87 7.84
C MET A 151 11.76 6.33 8.33
N ARG A 152 12.69 6.87 9.13
CA ARG A 152 12.64 8.28 9.55
C ARG A 152 12.74 9.23 8.36
N TYR A 153 13.56 8.91 7.38
CA TYR A 153 13.67 9.69 6.14
C TYR A 153 12.37 9.62 5.33
N LEU A 154 11.83 8.40 5.16
CA LEU A 154 10.61 8.16 4.38
C LEU A 154 9.36 8.80 5.02
N ARG A 155 9.31 8.87 6.36
CA ARG A 155 8.19 9.53 7.09
C ARG A 155 7.97 11.00 6.72
N ARG A 156 8.93 11.66 6.10
CA ARG A 156 8.71 12.98 5.53
C ARG A 156 7.78 12.91 4.31
N ASP A 157 8.03 11.95 3.42
CA ASP A 157 7.28 11.80 2.17
C ASP A 157 5.96 11.03 2.37
N LEU A 158 5.87 10.20 3.42
CA LEU A 158 4.73 9.37 3.75
C LEU A 158 4.12 9.82 5.08
N GLN A 159 2.90 10.35 5.04
CA GLN A 159 2.18 10.86 6.19
C GLN A 159 0.88 10.12 6.44
N LEU A 160 0.33 10.23 7.65
CA LEU A 160 -0.90 9.57 8.08
C LEU A 160 -1.85 10.59 8.71
N ILE A 161 -3.10 10.61 8.24
CA ILE A 161 -4.22 11.29 8.86
C ILE A 161 -5.03 10.24 9.61
N PHE A 162 -5.12 10.36 10.92
CA PHE A 162 -5.73 9.37 11.80
C PHE A 162 -7.26 9.46 11.83
N GLN A 163 -7.89 8.35 12.15
CA GLN A 163 -9.33 8.19 12.31
C GLN A 163 -9.90 9.07 13.42
N ASP A 164 -9.27 9.09 14.59
CA ASP A 164 -9.75 9.86 15.75
C ASP A 164 -8.95 11.15 15.91
N PRO A 165 -9.57 12.32 15.62
CA PRO A 165 -8.92 13.61 15.79
C PRO A 165 -8.69 14.01 17.26
N TYR A 166 -9.30 13.32 18.21
CA TYR A 166 -9.11 13.58 19.65
C TYR A 166 -7.82 12.94 20.16
N SER A 167 -7.65 11.64 19.93
CA SER A 167 -6.48 10.89 20.40
C SER A 167 -5.21 11.18 19.62
N SER A 168 -5.34 11.65 18.38
CA SER A 168 -4.21 11.92 17.47
C SER A 168 -3.44 13.20 17.80
N LEU A 169 -4.01 14.12 18.58
CA LEU A 169 -3.41 15.42 18.94
C LEU A 169 -3.02 15.44 20.42
N ASN A 170 -1.77 15.84 20.72
CA ASN A 170 -1.34 16.00 22.10
C ASN A 170 -2.08 17.18 22.76
N PRO A 171 -2.93 16.96 23.79
CA PRO A 171 -3.73 18.02 24.40
C PRO A 171 -2.94 19.06 25.17
N ARG A 172 -1.65 18.79 25.45
CA ARG A 172 -0.74 19.71 26.16
C ARG A 172 0.04 20.63 25.23
N MET A 173 -0.07 20.45 23.93
CA MET A 173 0.60 21.27 22.91
C MET A 173 -0.40 22.22 22.26
N THR A 174 0.07 23.42 21.90
CA THR A 174 -0.72 24.36 21.09
C THR A 174 -0.77 23.89 19.64
N VAL A 175 -1.72 24.39 18.85
CA VAL A 175 -1.86 24.09 17.41
C VAL A 175 -0.54 24.35 16.67
N GLY A 176 0.10 25.49 16.91
CA GLY A 176 1.39 25.82 16.31
C GLY A 176 2.50 24.82 16.67
N GLN A 177 2.50 24.31 17.92
CA GLN A 177 3.47 23.31 18.35
C GLN A 177 3.20 21.96 17.68
N ILE A 178 1.94 21.54 17.55
CA ILE A 178 1.55 20.28 16.90
C ILE A 178 1.95 20.27 15.43
N ILE A 179 1.66 21.35 14.70
CA ILE A 179 2.01 21.45 13.27
C ILE A 179 3.53 21.60 13.12
N GLY A 180 4.18 22.35 14.01
CA GLY A 180 5.61 22.61 13.96
C GLY A 180 6.50 21.45 14.38
N GLU A 181 5.97 20.44 15.09
CA GLU A 181 6.75 19.28 15.56
C GLU A 181 7.42 18.53 14.40
N GLY A 182 6.65 18.22 13.34
CA GLY A 182 7.16 17.57 12.15
C GLY A 182 8.21 18.40 11.42
N LEU A 183 8.03 19.69 11.33
CA LEU A 183 8.98 20.63 10.72
C LEU A 183 10.35 20.61 11.39
N MET A 184 10.36 20.56 12.73
CA MET A 184 11.60 20.46 13.52
C MET A 184 12.22 19.05 13.43
N ALA A 185 11.39 18.00 13.50
CA ALA A 185 11.86 16.62 13.47
C ALA A 185 12.58 16.26 12.15
N HIS A 186 12.13 16.85 11.04
CA HIS A 186 12.71 16.69 9.71
C HIS A 186 13.71 17.80 9.33
N ASN A 187 14.11 18.66 10.28
CA ASN A 187 15.06 19.77 10.08
C ASN A 187 14.67 20.75 8.96
N ILE A 188 13.39 20.94 8.70
CA ILE A 188 12.88 21.92 7.73
C ILE A 188 13.06 23.32 8.29
N PHE A 189 12.77 23.50 9.59
CA PHE A 189 13.04 24.71 10.34
C PHE A 189 13.79 24.40 11.64
N LYS A 190 14.62 25.35 12.10
CA LYS A 190 15.27 25.27 13.40
C LYS A 190 14.33 25.79 14.49
N LYS A 191 14.53 25.31 15.72
CA LYS A 191 13.76 25.80 16.89
C LYS A 191 13.97 27.28 17.06
N GLY A 192 12.87 28.05 17.08
CA GLY A 192 12.90 29.53 17.28
C GLY A 192 13.10 30.32 15.97
N ASP A 193 13.06 29.68 14.81
CA ASP A 193 13.05 30.37 13.51
C ASP A 193 11.75 31.19 13.38
N PRO A 194 11.79 32.53 13.24
CA PRO A 194 10.58 33.33 13.09
C PRO A 194 9.78 32.97 11.82
N LYS A 195 10.43 32.55 10.75
CA LYS A 195 9.76 32.12 9.50
C LYS A 195 8.91 30.86 9.66
N MET A 196 9.22 30.03 10.66
CA MET A 196 8.44 28.83 10.96
C MET A 196 7.02 29.18 11.39
N GLN A 197 6.84 30.25 12.16
CA GLN A 197 5.52 30.69 12.61
C GLN A 197 4.67 31.17 11.43
N ASP A 198 5.24 32.00 10.56
CA ASP A 198 4.56 32.47 9.35
C ASP A 198 4.15 31.31 8.45
N TYR A 199 5.03 30.36 8.24
CA TYR A 199 4.76 29.15 7.48
C TYR A 199 3.63 28.30 8.10
N ILE A 200 3.61 28.12 9.42
CA ILE A 200 2.54 27.40 10.11
C ILE A 200 1.20 28.11 9.91
N MET A 201 1.16 29.43 10.01
CA MET A 201 -0.06 30.22 9.79
C MET A 201 -0.58 30.04 8.34
N GLU A 202 0.31 30.05 7.35
CA GLU A 202 -0.03 29.79 5.94
C GLU A 202 -0.66 28.40 5.75
N ILE A 203 -0.06 27.36 6.34
CA ILE A 203 -0.60 25.99 6.27
C ILE A 203 -1.96 25.88 6.98
N MET A 204 -2.13 26.56 8.12
CA MET A 204 -3.41 26.61 8.81
C MET A 204 -4.49 27.23 7.94
N GLU A 205 -4.21 28.33 7.26
CA GLU A 205 -5.16 28.99 6.35
C GLU A 205 -5.52 28.10 5.16
N LYS A 206 -4.55 27.43 4.55
CA LYS A 206 -4.80 26.42 3.50
C LYS A 206 -5.73 25.28 3.95
N CYS A 207 -5.68 24.94 5.23
CA CYS A 207 -6.57 23.94 5.82
C CYS A 207 -7.89 24.52 6.36
N GLY A 208 -8.18 25.80 6.10
CA GLY A 208 -9.41 26.49 6.56
C GLY A 208 -9.45 26.73 8.07
N LEU A 209 -8.27 26.91 8.70
CA LEU A 209 -8.11 27.31 10.10
C LEU A 209 -7.63 28.75 10.16
N ALA A 210 -8.27 29.59 10.98
CA ALA A 210 -7.81 30.96 11.17
C ALA A 210 -6.44 31.00 11.85
N SER A 211 -5.51 31.82 11.32
CA SER A 211 -4.12 31.92 11.79
C SER A 211 -3.99 32.32 13.26
N TYR A 212 -4.93 33.12 13.81
CA TYR A 212 -4.92 33.52 15.24
C TYR A 212 -5.20 32.34 16.20
N PHE A 213 -5.57 31.15 15.71
CA PHE A 213 -5.72 29.95 16.53
C PHE A 213 -4.40 29.26 16.88
N ILE A 214 -3.27 29.70 16.35
CA ILE A 214 -1.95 29.08 16.50
C ILE A 214 -1.55 28.82 17.97
N HIS A 215 -2.00 29.66 18.91
CA HIS A 215 -1.70 29.54 20.36
C HIS A 215 -2.76 28.76 21.15
N ARG A 216 -3.86 28.33 20.51
CA ARG A 216 -4.92 27.57 21.18
C ARG A 216 -4.56 26.10 21.33
N TYR A 217 -5.25 25.42 22.26
CA TYR A 217 -5.09 24.01 22.54
C TYR A 217 -6.19 23.17 21.85
N PRO A 218 -5.93 21.88 21.49
CA PRO A 218 -6.88 21.04 20.79
C PRO A 218 -8.27 20.93 21.44
N HIS A 219 -8.36 20.92 22.76
CA HIS A 219 -9.63 20.82 23.48
C HIS A 219 -10.59 22.02 23.26
N GLN A 220 -10.08 23.14 22.73
CA GLN A 220 -10.84 24.35 22.44
C GLN A 220 -11.50 24.34 21.05
N PHE A 221 -11.41 23.22 20.30
CA PHE A 221 -11.88 23.08 18.93
C PHE A 221 -12.94 22.01 18.78
N SER A 222 -13.83 22.17 17.78
CA SER A 222 -14.76 21.13 17.36
C SER A 222 -14.04 19.94 16.72
N GLY A 223 -14.72 18.79 16.54
CA GLY A 223 -14.18 17.61 15.88
C GLY A 223 -13.63 17.91 14.48
N GLY A 224 -14.39 18.61 13.65
CA GLY A 224 -13.96 19.00 12.31
C GLY A 224 -12.75 19.96 12.29
N GLN A 225 -12.68 20.90 13.24
CA GLN A 225 -11.52 21.77 13.38
C GLN A 225 -10.27 20.97 13.83
N ARG A 226 -10.41 20.02 14.74
CA ARG A 226 -9.28 19.13 15.12
C ARG A 226 -8.81 18.28 13.95
N GLN A 227 -9.73 17.78 13.13
CA GLN A 227 -9.36 17.06 11.91
C GLN A 227 -8.54 17.94 10.96
N ARG A 228 -8.95 19.21 10.78
CA ARG A 228 -8.19 20.19 10.00
C ARG A 228 -6.78 20.45 10.59
N ILE A 229 -6.63 20.43 11.91
CA ILE A 229 -5.30 20.53 12.58
C ILE A 229 -4.47 19.27 12.25
N GLY A 230 -5.06 18.08 12.28
CA GLY A 230 -4.39 16.84 11.89
C GLY A 230 -3.95 16.83 10.42
N ILE A 231 -4.80 17.33 9.52
CA ILE A 231 -4.48 17.52 8.10
C ILE A 231 -3.32 18.53 7.96
N ALA A 232 -3.39 19.68 8.61
CA ALA A 232 -2.34 20.69 8.57
C ALA A 232 -0.99 20.15 9.07
N ARG A 233 -1.00 19.36 10.16
CA ARG A 233 0.19 18.69 10.68
C ARG A 233 0.84 17.77 9.63
N SER A 234 0.03 16.95 8.95
CA SER A 234 0.52 16.00 7.96
C SER A 234 1.07 16.72 6.71
N LEU A 235 0.42 17.79 6.28
CA LEU A 235 0.82 18.53 5.07
C LEU A 235 2.02 19.47 5.29
N ALA A 236 2.28 19.88 6.53
CA ALA A 236 3.34 20.84 6.84
C ALA A 236 4.73 20.37 6.36
N VAL A 237 4.99 19.08 6.30
CA VAL A 237 6.27 18.50 5.89
C VAL A 237 6.40 18.28 4.37
N HIS A 238 5.41 18.71 3.57
CA HIS A 238 5.33 18.51 2.12
C HIS A 238 5.45 17.03 1.72
N PRO A 239 4.50 16.18 2.16
CA PRO A 239 4.50 14.77 1.80
C PRO A 239 4.20 14.57 0.31
N LYS A 240 4.54 13.39 -0.22
CA LYS A 240 4.13 12.93 -1.55
C LYS A 240 2.94 11.98 -1.48
N PHE A 241 2.85 11.24 -0.38
CA PHE A 241 1.84 10.21 -0.15
C PHE A 241 1.22 10.37 1.23
N VAL A 242 -0.11 10.35 1.30
CA VAL A 242 -0.84 10.48 2.57
C VAL A 242 -1.85 9.33 2.70
N VAL A 243 -1.74 8.59 3.78
CA VAL A 243 -2.74 7.61 4.18
C VAL A 243 -3.83 8.32 4.98
N CYS A 244 -5.07 8.23 4.54
CA CYS A 244 -6.25 8.74 5.23
C CYS A 244 -7.01 7.56 5.84
N ASP A 245 -6.75 7.25 7.11
CA ASP A 245 -7.37 6.15 7.82
C ASP A 245 -8.68 6.62 8.45
N GLU A 246 -9.81 6.28 7.81
CA GLU A 246 -11.16 6.71 8.18
C GLU A 246 -11.27 8.20 8.58
N ALA A 247 -10.55 9.06 7.88
CA ALA A 247 -10.30 10.46 8.23
C ALA A 247 -11.57 11.33 8.40
N VAL A 248 -12.74 10.82 8.03
CA VAL A 248 -14.03 11.54 8.09
C VAL A 248 -15.14 10.79 8.84
N SER A 249 -14.91 9.55 9.26
CA SER A 249 -15.94 8.67 9.85
C SER A 249 -16.54 9.20 11.17
N ALA A 250 -15.73 9.94 11.95
CA ALA A 250 -16.15 10.51 13.24
C ALA A 250 -16.82 11.88 13.14
N LEU A 251 -17.11 12.37 11.92
CA LEU A 251 -17.64 13.71 11.67
C LEU A 251 -19.11 13.64 11.19
N ASP A 252 -19.87 14.70 11.44
CA ASP A 252 -21.20 14.85 10.85
C ASP A 252 -21.11 15.07 9.33
N VAL A 253 -22.18 14.71 8.60
CA VAL A 253 -22.23 14.68 7.13
C VAL A 253 -21.82 16.01 6.49
N SER A 254 -22.22 17.14 7.10
CA SER A 254 -21.91 18.47 6.59
C SER A 254 -20.41 18.79 6.69
N ILE A 255 -19.81 18.47 7.83
CA ILE A 255 -18.35 18.66 8.05
C ILE A 255 -17.56 17.65 7.24
N GLN A 256 -18.04 16.42 7.12
CA GLN A 256 -17.44 15.37 6.28
C GLN A 256 -17.25 15.86 4.83
N SER A 257 -18.31 16.40 4.21
CA SER A 257 -18.26 16.95 2.86
C SER A 257 -17.23 18.08 2.72
N GLN A 258 -17.12 18.96 3.72
CA GLN A 258 -16.14 20.04 3.72
C GLN A 258 -14.69 19.52 3.82
N ILE A 259 -14.46 18.46 4.61
CA ILE A 259 -13.11 17.85 4.73
C ILE A 259 -12.73 17.11 3.44
N ILE A 260 -13.67 16.41 2.81
CA ILE A 260 -13.42 15.71 1.54
C ILE A 260 -13.05 16.72 0.44
N ASN A 261 -13.80 17.81 0.30
CA ASN A 261 -13.48 18.86 -0.67
C ASN A 261 -12.11 19.50 -0.38
N LEU A 262 -11.81 19.77 0.90
CA LEU A 262 -10.48 20.26 1.30
C LEU A 262 -9.37 19.29 0.88
N LEU A 263 -9.55 17.98 1.09
CA LEU A 263 -8.55 16.97 0.70
C LEU A 263 -8.37 16.90 -0.82
N LEU A 264 -9.45 17.05 -1.61
CA LEU A 264 -9.37 17.11 -3.08
C LEU A 264 -8.62 18.35 -3.55
N ASP A 265 -8.95 19.53 -3.01
CA ASP A 265 -8.26 20.77 -3.33
C ASP A 265 -6.75 20.67 -3.02
N LEU A 266 -6.41 20.09 -1.87
CA LEU A 266 -5.03 19.90 -1.45
C LEU A 266 -4.29 18.84 -2.29
N LYS A 267 -5.00 17.78 -2.77
CA LYS A 267 -4.48 16.79 -3.71
C LYS A 267 -4.00 17.47 -4.99
N GLU A 268 -4.85 18.31 -5.58
CA GLU A 268 -4.55 19.03 -6.81
C GLU A 268 -3.43 20.07 -6.64
N GLN A 269 -3.54 20.92 -5.60
CA GLN A 269 -2.58 22.00 -5.35
C GLN A 269 -1.17 21.50 -5.06
N ASN A 270 -1.02 20.36 -4.38
CA ASN A 270 0.27 19.85 -3.92
C ASN A 270 0.70 18.56 -4.66
N ASN A 271 -0.04 18.11 -5.67
CA ASN A 271 0.21 16.88 -6.42
C ASN A 271 0.38 15.66 -5.50
N LEU A 272 -0.58 15.46 -4.58
CA LEU A 272 -0.55 14.41 -3.58
C LEU A 272 -1.16 13.11 -4.08
N THR A 273 -0.62 12.00 -3.64
CA THR A 273 -1.26 10.69 -3.77
C THR A 273 -1.89 10.30 -2.44
N TYR A 274 -3.16 9.86 -2.48
CA TYR A 274 -3.88 9.38 -1.30
C TYR A 274 -4.10 7.88 -1.33
N LEU A 275 -3.90 7.22 -0.19
CA LEU A 275 -4.51 5.95 0.15
C LEU A 275 -5.67 6.24 1.11
N PHE A 276 -6.89 6.20 0.63
CA PHE A 276 -8.07 6.53 1.41
C PHE A 276 -8.77 5.26 1.89
N ILE A 277 -8.81 5.04 3.20
CA ILE A 277 -9.47 3.89 3.83
C ILE A 277 -10.81 4.38 4.38
N SER A 278 -11.91 3.76 3.98
CA SER A 278 -13.24 4.08 4.47
C SER A 278 -14.20 2.90 4.29
N HIS A 279 -15.24 2.88 5.11
CA HIS A 279 -16.39 2.00 4.96
C HIS A 279 -17.59 2.69 4.25
N ASP A 280 -17.50 4.00 3.97
CA ASP A 280 -18.52 4.75 3.26
C ASP A 280 -18.23 4.73 1.75
N LEU A 281 -19.03 3.92 1.03
CA LEU A 281 -18.89 3.74 -0.41
C LEU A 281 -19.20 5.01 -1.21
N SER A 282 -20.04 5.90 -0.68
CA SER A 282 -20.38 7.17 -1.35
C SER A 282 -19.16 8.11 -1.34
N VAL A 283 -18.46 8.17 -0.21
CA VAL A 283 -17.22 8.92 -0.07
C VAL A 283 -16.15 8.37 -0.99
N ILE A 284 -15.95 7.03 -0.97
CA ILE A 284 -14.96 6.35 -1.81
C ILE A 284 -15.23 6.61 -3.29
N LYS A 285 -16.48 6.52 -3.74
CA LYS A 285 -16.85 6.83 -5.13
C LYS A 285 -16.45 8.23 -5.56
N TYR A 286 -16.54 9.19 -4.64
CA TYR A 286 -16.30 10.59 -4.95
C TYR A 286 -14.81 10.98 -4.97
N ILE A 287 -13.98 10.38 -4.10
CA ILE A 287 -12.58 10.80 -3.92
C ILE A 287 -11.57 9.91 -4.67
N SER A 288 -11.95 8.67 -5.01
CA SER A 288 -11.00 7.65 -5.46
C SER A 288 -10.99 7.48 -6.98
N ASP A 289 -9.79 7.34 -7.55
CA ASP A 289 -9.57 6.97 -8.94
C ASP A 289 -9.66 5.44 -9.12
N ARG A 290 -9.12 4.67 -8.15
CA ARG A 290 -9.13 3.21 -8.09
C ARG A 290 -9.59 2.74 -6.72
N ILE A 291 -10.28 1.61 -6.67
CA ILE A 291 -10.84 1.05 -5.43
C ILE A 291 -10.40 -0.40 -5.26
N GLY A 292 -9.87 -0.70 -4.08
CA GLY A 292 -9.62 -2.05 -3.63
C GLY A 292 -10.63 -2.47 -2.58
N VAL A 293 -11.39 -3.54 -2.84
CA VAL A 293 -12.35 -4.12 -1.89
C VAL A 293 -11.69 -5.23 -1.10
N MET A 294 -11.71 -5.12 0.23
CA MET A 294 -11.08 -6.08 1.13
C MET A 294 -12.11 -6.85 1.96
N TYR A 295 -11.85 -8.14 2.18
CA TYR A 295 -12.62 -8.97 3.10
C TYR A 295 -11.69 -9.86 3.92
N LEU A 296 -11.82 -9.83 5.25
CA LEU A 296 -10.97 -10.57 6.19
C LEU A 296 -9.46 -10.42 5.90
N GLY A 297 -9.02 -9.17 5.61
CA GLY A 297 -7.60 -8.87 5.35
C GLY A 297 -7.09 -9.25 3.97
N ASN A 298 -7.93 -9.80 3.10
CA ASN A 298 -7.54 -10.15 1.73
C ASN A 298 -8.19 -9.21 0.72
N MET A 299 -7.46 -8.88 -0.36
CA MET A 299 -7.99 -8.14 -1.49
C MET A 299 -8.91 -9.06 -2.30
N MET A 300 -10.18 -8.69 -2.43
CA MET A 300 -11.18 -9.44 -3.19
C MET A 300 -11.30 -8.91 -4.61
N GLU A 301 -11.23 -7.60 -4.78
CA GLU A 301 -11.35 -6.94 -6.08
C GLU A 301 -10.55 -5.63 -6.08
N LEU A 302 -9.89 -5.32 -7.20
CA LEU A 302 -9.19 -4.08 -7.44
C LEU A 302 -9.54 -3.58 -8.84
N SER A 303 -10.14 -2.41 -8.94
CA SER A 303 -10.60 -1.86 -10.22
C SER A 303 -10.64 -0.34 -10.21
N ASP A 304 -10.77 0.26 -11.38
CA ASP A 304 -11.09 1.67 -11.52
C ASP A 304 -12.49 1.93 -10.95
N THR A 305 -12.70 3.12 -10.37
CA THR A 305 -13.93 3.48 -9.67
C THR A 305 -15.17 3.33 -10.55
N GLU A 306 -15.14 3.85 -11.79
CA GLU A 306 -16.27 3.78 -12.70
C GLU A 306 -16.64 2.34 -13.04
N HIS A 307 -15.63 1.50 -13.35
CA HIS A 307 -15.85 0.11 -13.68
C HIS A 307 -16.41 -0.68 -12.50
N LEU A 308 -15.85 -0.52 -11.30
CA LEU A 308 -16.29 -1.24 -10.10
C LEU A 308 -17.76 -0.94 -9.75
N PHE A 309 -18.21 0.31 -9.89
CA PHE A 309 -19.58 0.70 -9.63
C PHE A 309 -20.57 0.26 -10.73
N ALA A 310 -20.10 0.15 -11.97
CA ALA A 310 -20.92 -0.29 -13.10
C ALA A 310 -21.01 -1.83 -13.20
N HIS A 311 -19.90 -2.52 -13.04
CA HIS A 311 -19.74 -3.96 -13.29
C HIS A 311 -18.84 -4.63 -12.26
N PRO A 312 -19.28 -4.80 -10.99
CA PRO A 312 -18.51 -5.53 -9.99
C PRO A 312 -18.34 -7.00 -10.39
N TYR A 313 -17.14 -7.51 -10.28
CA TYR A 313 -16.86 -8.91 -10.61
C TYR A 313 -16.97 -9.85 -9.40
N HIS A 314 -16.58 -9.37 -8.21
CA HIS A 314 -16.60 -10.22 -7.03
C HIS A 314 -17.96 -10.16 -6.33
N PRO A 315 -18.58 -11.30 -5.94
CA PRO A 315 -19.90 -11.34 -5.31
C PRO A 315 -20.01 -10.52 -4.02
N TYR A 316 -18.92 -10.36 -3.28
CA TYR A 316 -18.88 -9.50 -2.10
C TYR A 316 -19.01 -8.02 -2.49
N THR A 317 -18.32 -7.58 -3.52
CA THR A 317 -18.41 -6.20 -4.06
C THR A 317 -19.84 -5.92 -4.53
N GLU A 318 -20.43 -6.86 -5.26
CA GLU A 318 -21.80 -6.74 -5.74
C GLU A 318 -22.80 -6.58 -4.58
N ALA A 319 -22.63 -7.39 -3.52
CA ALA A 319 -23.48 -7.30 -2.33
C ALA A 319 -23.30 -5.95 -1.60
N LEU A 320 -22.06 -5.46 -1.45
CA LEU A 320 -21.80 -4.14 -0.86
C LEU A 320 -22.45 -3.01 -1.66
N LEU A 321 -22.29 -3.03 -2.99
CA LEU A 321 -22.87 -1.99 -3.87
C LEU A 321 -24.38 -2.05 -3.92
N SER A 322 -25.00 -3.24 -3.76
CA SER A 322 -26.45 -3.39 -3.71
C SER A 322 -27.09 -2.75 -2.46
N ALA A 323 -26.30 -2.57 -1.40
CA ALA A 323 -26.74 -1.96 -0.15
C ALA A 323 -26.71 -0.41 -0.16
N ILE A 324 -26.12 0.20 -1.21
CA ILE A 324 -26.10 1.67 -1.32
C ILE A 324 -27.50 2.19 -1.63
N PRO A 325 -28.06 3.12 -0.82
CA PRO A 325 -29.33 3.74 -1.11
C PRO A 325 -29.27 4.52 -2.43
N THR A 326 -30.19 4.24 -3.35
CA THR A 326 -30.34 4.97 -4.61
C THR A 326 -31.51 5.93 -4.50
N THR A 327 -31.38 7.14 -5.04
CA THR A 327 -32.47 8.12 -5.15
C THR A 327 -33.42 7.82 -6.32
N ASP A 328 -33.06 6.89 -7.19
CA ASP A 328 -33.84 6.50 -8.35
C ASP A 328 -34.93 5.53 -7.93
N VAL A 329 -36.19 6.00 -8.01
CA VAL A 329 -37.38 5.24 -7.58
C VAL A 329 -37.69 4.08 -8.52
N ASP A 330 -37.34 4.22 -9.81
CA ASP A 330 -37.61 3.23 -10.87
C ASP A 330 -36.50 2.20 -11.02
N GLY A 331 -35.30 2.51 -10.51
CA GLY A 331 -34.09 1.68 -10.62
C GLY A 331 -33.74 0.87 -9.35
N ARG A 332 -34.72 0.47 -8.53
CA ARG A 332 -34.46 -0.30 -7.29
C ARG A 332 -33.75 -1.62 -7.62
N LYS A 333 -32.43 -1.64 -7.41
CA LYS A 333 -31.68 -2.90 -7.35
C LYS A 333 -32.15 -3.66 -6.08
N GLU A 334 -32.46 -4.95 -6.23
CA GLU A 334 -32.71 -5.79 -5.06
C GLU A 334 -31.47 -5.83 -4.18
N THR A 335 -31.62 -5.51 -2.90
CA THR A 335 -30.53 -5.60 -1.95
C THR A 335 -30.15 -7.05 -1.73
N ILE A 336 -28.89 -7.39 -1.96
CA ILE A 336 -28.35 -8.73 -1.75
C ILE A 336 -28.06 -8.91 -0.26
N ILE A 337 -28.86 -9.74 0.40
CA ILE A 337 -28.69 -10.06 1.82
C ILE A 337 -27.66 -11.18 1.92
N LEU A 338 -26.54 -10.90 2.61
CA LEU A 338 -25.50 -11.90 2.88
C LEU A 338 -25.93 -12.76 4.10
N GLU A 339 -26.10 -14.06 3.87
CA GLU A 339 -26.45 -15.01 4.91
C GLU A 339 -25.21 -15.42 5.73
N GLY A 340 -25.46 -15.85 6.99
CA GLY A 340 -24.43 -16.36 7.89
C GLY A 340 -23.55 -15.29 8.55
N ASP A 341 -22.83 -15.71 9.58
CA ASP A 341 -21.92 -14.86 10.35
C ASP A 341 -20.60 -14.62 9.62
N ILE A 342 -19.94 -13.51 9.96
CA ILE A 342 -18.59 -13.22 9.47
C ILE A 342 -17.61 -14.20 10.12
N PRO A 343 -16.85 -14.99 9.34
CA PRO A 343 -15.87 -15.92 9.89
C PRO A 343 -14.80 -15.20 10.73
N SER A 344 -14.24 -15.90 11.72
CA SER A 344 -13.18 -15.33 12.55
C SER A 344 -11.93 -15.04 11.74
N PRO A 345 -11.34 -13.83 11.85
CA PRO A 345 -10.10 -13.49 11.17
C PRO A 345 -8.88 -14.27 11.71
N ILE A 346 -8.99 -14.88 12.92
CA ILE A 346 -7.92 -15.69 13.53
C ILE A 346 -7.78 -17.03 12.80
N ASN A 347 -8.92 -17.64 12.42
CA ASN A 347 -8.96 -18.90 11.67
C ASN A 347 -9.82 -18.69 10.41
N PRO A 348 -9.29 -17.99 9.40
CA PRO A 348 -10.07 -17.69 8.21
C PRO A 348 -10.31 -18.97 7.39
N PRO A 349 -11.43 -19.05 6.64
CA PRO A 349 -11.72 -20.18 5.75
C PRO A 349 -10.58 -20.41 4.75
N LYS A 350 -10.36 -21.66 4.36
CA LYS A 350 -9.40 -22.02 3.30
C LYS A 350 -9.96 -21.63 1.93
N GLY A 351 -9.07 -21.30 0.98
CA GLY A 351 -9.47 -20.79 -0.34
C GLY A 351 -10.04 -19.37 -0.28
N CYS A 352 -11.04 -19.09 -1.10
CA CYS A 352 -11.73 -17.79 -1.09
C CYS A 352 -12.34 -17.53 0.28
N LYS A 353 -11.91 -16.43 0.95
CA LYS A 353 -12.36 -16.10 2.32
C LYS A 353 -13.85 -15.80 2.41
N PHE A 354 -14.46 -15.44 1.29
CA PHE A 354 -15.89 -15.12 1.19
C PHE A 354 -16.78 -16.33 0.88
N HIS A 355 -16.23 -17.51 0.53
CA HIS A 355 -17.02 -18.66 0.03
C HIS A 355 -18.15 -19.11 0.97
N THR A 356 -17.97 -18.98 2.30
CA THR A 356 -18.99 -19.37 3.30
C THR A 356 -20.24 -18.50 3.26
N ARG A 357 -20.18 -17.33 2.63
CA ARG A 357 -21.27 -16.36 2.47
C ARG A 357 -21.56 -16.02 1.01
N CYS A 358 -20.92 -16.72 0.10
CA CYS A 358 -21.08 -16.54 -1.33
C CYS A 358 -22.35 -17.25 -1.81
N ARG A 359 -23.14 -16.57 -2.62
CA ARG A 359 -24.38 -17.12 -3.19
C ARG A 359 -24.15 -17.99 -4.44
N TYR A 360 -22.91 -18.05 -4.94
CA TYR A 360 -22.52 -18.85 -6.10
C TYR A 360 -21.81 -20.13 -5.72
#